data_8e9972c4d501ef4234eb824d2f8c1bbd
#
_entry.id   8e9972c4d501ef4234eb824d2f8c1bbd
#
_cell.length_a   1.000
_cell.length_b   1.000
_cell.length_c   1.000
_cell.angle_alpha   90.00
_cell.angle_beta   90.00
_cell.angle_gamma   90.00
#
_symmetry.space_group_name_H-M   'P 1'
#
loop_
_entity.id
_entity.type
_entity.pdbx_description
1 polymer ?
#
loop_
_entity_poly.entity_id
_entity_poly.type
_entity_poly.pdbx_seq_one_letter_code
_entity_poly.pdbx_strand_id
1 'polypeptide(L)'
;WDEGRVATVARSTTGLLPMKWERSYLNKPPGLHWPMGQLIRTTGGQEMVVRLLPALFSSLAIPLIVLLRRSLGGQGRDQSALLAGVVLMTLLPMARHGRLAMLDGTLVSCSLLLWWGWLGCKTSSGRALAAGLACSGILLLKPPALLGFGVIALLAGGCRLHPTGRRWWALIVGLLPGAGWHLGHFFVRGDQAFLMWGGQGFARLTSVVGDGFGWWTAWVELLEGGWPWLLLLPAGIGWTWGHRREKAGRWQLVLLVGSAVMVLPLRTQLPWYSHLLWPPIALMCAEGLHKLLDEGRPRWVSQTW
;
A
#
# COMPACT_ATOMS: atom_id res chain seq x y z
N TRP A 1 0.95 1.13 -21.00
CA TRP A 1 0.43 2.50 -21.15
C TRP A 1 0.83 3.38 -19.98
N ASP A 2 0.49 3.03 -18.74
CA ASP A 2 0.87 3.83 -17.54
C ASP A 2 2.38 3.80 -17.27
N GLU A 3 3.03 2.66 -17.48
CA GLU A 3 4.48 2.51 -17.38
C GLU A 3 5.22 3.49 -18.30
N GLY A 4 4.81 3.61 -19.58
CA GLY A 4 5.40 4.58 -20.50
C GLY A 4 5.22 6.03 -20.04
N ARG A 5 4.06 6.35 -19.44
CA ARG A 5 3.82 7.68 -18.87
C ARG A 5 4.74 7.96 -17.68
N VAL A 6 4.88 7.00 -16.76
CA VAL A 6 5.78 7.13 -15.59
C VAL A 6 7.23 7.30 -16.04
N ALA A 7 7.69 6.50 -17.00
CA ALA A 7 9.03 6.60 -17.56
C ALA A 7 9.28 7.95 -18.24
N THR A 8 8.30 8.45 -19.02
CA THR A 8 8.40 9.77 -19.68
C THR A 8 8.53 10.89 -18.66
N VAL A 9 7.69 10.89 -17.62
CA VAL A 9 7.76 11.89 -16.55
C VAL A 9 9.09 11.81 -15.81
N ALA A 10 9.58 10.59 -15.50
CA ALA A 10 10.86 10.40 -14.85
C ALA A 10 12.04 10.95 -15.68
N ARG A 11 12.06 10.70 -16.98
CA ARG A 11 13.08 11.23 -17.89
C ARG A 11 13.04 12.76 -17.98
N SER A 12 11.85 13.34 -18.02
CA SER A 12 11.67 14.80 -18.17
C SER A 12 11.90 15.56 -16.85
N THR A 13 11.87 14.87 -15.70
CA THR A 13 11.98 15.50 -14.37
C THR A 13 13.45 15.56 -13.92
N THR A 14 14.07 16.74 -14.00
CA THR A 14 15.46 16.98 -13.56
C THR A 14 15.55 17.36 -12.09
N GLY A 15 14.57 18.11 -11.57
CA GLY A 15 14.49 18.56 -10.18
C GLY A 15 13.34 17.90 -9.42
N LEU A 16 12.99 18.49 -8.28
CA LEU A 16 11.90 18.00 -7.43
C LEU A 16 10.49 18.36 -7.95
N LEU A 17 10.38 19.22 -8.96
CA LEU A 17 9.09 19.55 -9.57
C LEU A 17 8.87 18.68 -10.81
N PRO A 18 7.84 17.82 -10.81
CA PRO A 18 7.61 16.90 -11.93
C PRO A 18 7.32 17.64 -13.23
N MET A 19 7.93 17.15 -14.30
CA MET A 19 7.78 17.65 -15.66
C MET A 19 7.37 16.51 -16.58
N LYS A 20 6.61 16.84 -17.64
CA LYS A 20 6.37 15.94 -18.76
C LYS A 20 6.73 16.69 -20.02
N TRP A 21 7.81 16.27 -20.67
CA TRP A 21 8.52 17.05 -21.67
C TRP A 21 8.88 18.44 -21.08
N GLU A 22 8.52 19.51 -21.71
CA GLU A 22 8.81 20.87 -21.23
C GLU A 22 7.67 21.50 -20.39
N ARG A 23 6.60 20.71 -20.11
CA ARG A 23 5.42 21.21 -19.38
C ARG A 23 5.39 20.69 -17.94
N SER A 24 4.84 21.52 -17.06
CA SER A 24 4.58 21.13 -15.67
C SER A 24 3.65 19.91 -15.60
N TYR A 25 4.08 18.88 -14.87
CA TYR A 25 3.26 17.70 -14.63
C TYR A 25 2.58 17.80 -13.27
N LEU A 26 1.27 18.11 -13.29
CA LEU A 26 0.47 18.36 -12.07
C LEU A 26 -0.41 17.17 -11.66
N ASN A 27 -0.15 15.99 -12.22
CA ASN A 27 -0.98 14.83 -11.93
C ASN A 27 -0.49 14.03 -10.71
N LYS A 28 0.83 13.85 -10.56
CA LYS A 28 1.42 13.08 -9.44
C LYS A 28 2.70 13.75 -8.94
N PRO A 29 2.99 13.65 -7.63
CA PRO A 29 4.22 14.14 -7.02
C PRO A 29 5.47 13.36 -7.47
N PRO A 30 6.69 13.81 -7.09
CA PRO A 30 7.96 13.29 -7.61
C PRO A 30 8.46 12.02 -6.94
N GLY A 31 7.80 11.47 -5.93
CA GLY A 31 8.35 10.45 -5.03
C GLY A 31 9.00 9.24 -5.72
N LEU A 32 8.48 8.83 -6.86
CA LEU A 32 9.10 7.79 -7.68
C LEU A 32 9.73 8.36 -8.95
N HIS A 33 9.12 9.40 -9.54
CA HIS A 33 9.59 9.97 -10.82
C HIS A 33 11.00 10.57 -10.70
N TRP A 34 11.27 11.33 -9.64
CA TRP A 34 12.56 11.97 -9.45
C TRP A 34 13.71 10.96 -9.25
N PRO A 35 13.65 10.01 -8.30
CA PRO A 35 14.75 9.05 -8.13
C PRO A 35 14.94 8.14 -9.34
N MET A 36 13.84 7.75 -10.03
CA MET A 36 13.93 7.05 -11.31
C MET A 36 14.64 7.89 -12.36
N GLY A 37 14.30 9.18 -12.47
CA GLY A 37 14.95 10.11 -13.40
C GLY A 37 16.43 10.26 -13.12
N GLN A 38 16.86 10.32 -11.85
CA GLN A 38 18.29 10.33 -11.50
C GLN A 38 18.97 9.04 -11.95
N LEU A 39 18.37 7.88 -11.67
CA LEU A 39 18.92 6.60 -12.05
C LEU A 39 19.03 6.45 -13.57
N ILE A 40 18.02 6.86 -14.33
CA ILE A 40 18.01 6.85 -15.79
C ILE A 40 19.17 7.69 -16.37
N ARG A 41 19.40 8.88 -15.81
CA ARG A 41 20.49 9.78 -16.27
C ARG A 41 21.88 9.22 -16.00
N THR A 42 22.07 8.51 -14.90
CA THR A 42 23.38 7.94 -14.54
C THR A 42 23.69 6.62 -15.24
N THR A 43 22.67 5.86 -15.68
CA THR A 43 22.85 4.49 -16.18
C THR A 43 22.42 4.28 -17.64
N GLY A 44 21.93 5.32 -18.33
CA GLY A 44 21.57 5.26 -19.76
C GLY A 44 20.14 4.83 -20.06
N GLY A 45 19.26 4.61 -19.08
CA GLY A 45 17.81 4.52 -19.26
C GLY A 45 17.27 3.26 -19.93
N GLN A 46 17.93 2.13 -19.78
CA GLN A 46 17.43 0.82 -20.20
C GLN A 46 16.12 0.47 -19.48
N GLU A 47 15.28 -0.37 -20.07
CA GLU A 47 13.99 -0.78 -19.51
C GLU A 47 14.12 -1.37 -18.09
N MET A 48 15.15 -2.19 -17.87
CA MET A 48 15.45 -2.77 -16.55
C MET A 48 15.70 -1.67 -15.50
N VAL A 49 16.42 -0.62 -15.85
CA VAL A 49 16.74 0.50 -14.96
C VAL A 49 15.48 1.27 -14.60
N VAL A 50 14.59 1.51 -15.55
CA VAL A 50 13.31 2.19 -15.34
C VAL A 50 12.44 1.42 -14.35
N ARG A 51 12.46 0.09 -14.39
CA ARG A 51 11.67 -0.80 -13.52
C ARG A 51 12.31 -1.08 -12.17
N LEU A 52 13.61 -0.85 -12.00
CA LEU A 52 14.36 -1.28 -10.81
C LEU A 52 13.80 -0.72 -9.51
N LEU A 53 13.65 0.61 -9.40
CA LEU A 53 13.16 1.23 -8.17
C LEU A 53 11.70 0.87 -7.84
N PRO A 54 10.75 0.93 -8.81
CA PRO A 54 9.39 0.44 -8.58
C PRO A 54 9.34 -1.01 -8.10
N ALA A 55 10.10 -1.90 -8.74
CA ALA A 55 10.14 -3.32 -8.36
C ALA A 55 10.72 -3.53 -6.94
N LEU A 56 11.82 -2.86 -6.61
CA LEU A 56 12.41 -2.92 -5.27
C LEU A 56 11.43 -2.42 -4.20
N PHE A 57 10.85 -1.24 -4.40
CA PHE A 57 9.90 -0.69 -3.43
C PHE A 57 8.62 -1.53 -3.32
N SER A 58 8.13 -2.07 -4.44
CA SER A 58 6.96 -2.96 -4.44
C SER A 58 7.25 -4.27 -3.70
N SER A 59 8.44 -4.85 -3.85
CA SER A 59 8.82 -6.10 -3.18
C SER A 59 8.89 -5.97 -1.64
N LEU A 60 9.08 -4.76 -1.11
CA LEU A 60 9.02 -4.51 0.33
C LEU A 60 7.65 -4.83 0.94
N ALA A 61 6.59 -4.91 0.14
CA ALA A 61 5.28 -5.33 0.63
C ALA A 61 5.31 -6.72 1.28
N ILE A 62 6.18 -7.63 0.80
CA ILE A 62 6.29 -9.01 1.31
C ILE A 62 6.81 -9.03 2.75
N PRO A 63 8.00 -8.50 3.10
CA PRO A 63 8.44 -8.48 4.49
C PRO A 63 7.54 -7.59 5.36
N LEU A 64 6.94 -6.52 4.82
CA LEU A 64 6.08 -5.63 5.59
C LEU A 64 4.76 -6.30 6.00
N ILE A 65 4.15 -7.13 5.15
CA ILE A 65 2.93 -7.88 5.54
C ILE A 65 3.25 -8.92 6.63
N VAL A 66 4.42 -9.56 6.57
CA VAL A 66 4.90 -10.48 7.61
C VAL A 66 5.06 -9.73 8.95
N LEU A 67 5.73 -8.58 8.94
CA LEU A 67 5.92 -7.74 10.12
C LEU A 67 4.59 -7.22 10.67
N LEU A 68 3.68 -6.80 9.79
CA LEU A 68 2.33 -6.38 10.18
C LEU A 68 1.59 -7.52 10.88
N ARG A 69 1.50 -8.71 10.25
CA ARG A 69 0.79 -9.85 10.83
C ARG A 69 1.37 -10.28 12.17
N ARG A 70 2.69 -10.36 12.30
CA ARG A 70 3.37 -10.64 13.57
C ARG A 70 3.00 -9.64 14.66
N SER A 71 2.88 -8.37 14.30
CA SER A 71 2.55 -7.29 15.24
C SER A 71 1.09 -7.32 15.72
N LEU A 72 0.22 -8.03 15.03
CA LEU A 72 -1.18 -8.21 15.43
C LEU A 72 -1.31 -9.21 16.59
N GLY A 73 -0.36 -10.12 16.74
CA GLY A 73 -0.37 -11.14 17.81
C GLY A 73 -1.29 -12.31 17.50
N GLY A 74 -1.68 -13.05 18.54
CA GLY A 74 -2.54 -14.24 18.43
C GLY A 74 -1.76 -15.55 18.31
N GLN A 75 -2.46 -16.68 18.47
CA GLN A 75 -1.91 -18.02 18.28
C GLN A 75 -1.46 -18.23 16.83
N GLY A 76 -0.41 -19.01 16.60
CA GLY A 76 0.10 -19.30 15.25
C GLY A 76 0.58 -18.07 14.46
N ARG A 77 0.81 -16.93 15.14
CA ARG A 77 1.13 -15.64 14.49
C ARG A 77 2.30 -15.69 13.52
N ASP A 78 3.34 -16.43 13.85
CA ASP A 78 4.56 -16.48 13.03
C ASP A 78 4.35 -17.32 11.78
N GLN A 79 3.64 -18.44 11.89
CA GLN A 79 3.27 -19.27 10.75
C GLN A 79 2.29 -18.54 9.82
N SER A 80 1.19 -17.98 10.37
CA SER A 80 0.23 -17.19 9.60
C SER A 80 0.89 -15.97 8.96
N ALA A 81 1.87 -15.33 9.60
CA ALA A 81 2.61 -14.21 9.04
C ALA A 81 3.46 -14.63 7.82
N LEU A 82 4.19 -15.74 7.92
CA LEU A 82 4.97 -16.27 6.79
C LEU A 82 4.05 -16.69 5.65
N LEU A 83 2.94 -17.35 5.93
CA LEU A 83 1.92 -17.69 4.93
C LEU A 83 1.36 -16.45 4.24
N ALA A 84 1.09 -15.36 4.97
CA ALA A 84 0.64 -14.11 4.36
C ALA A 84 1.67 -13.52 3.40
N GLY A 85 2.97 -13.62 3.72
CA GLY A 85 4.06 -13.24 2.82
C GLY A 85 4.09 -14.09 1.56
N VAL A 86 3.96 -15.42 1.69
CA VAL A 86 3.93 -16.36 0.56
C VAL A 86 2.71 -16.09 -0.33
N VAL A 87 1.53 -15.96 0.26
CA VAL A 87 0.31 -15.63 -0.49
C VAL A 87 0.49 -14.33 -1.26
N LEU A 88 0.92 -13.25 -0.61
CA LEU A 88 1.10 -11.94 -1.26
C LEU A 88 2.14 -12.01 -2.39
N MET A 89 3.24 -12.72 -2.20
CA MET A 89 4.30 -12.88 -3.20
C MET A 89 3.81 -13.63 -4.45
N THR A 90 2.91 -14.59 -4.27
CA THR A 90 2.43 -15.47 -5.34
C THR A 90 1.10 -15.01 -5.96
N LEU A 91 0.48 -13.94 -5.46
CA LEU A 91 -0.67 -13.31 -6.10
C LEU A 91 -0.25 -12.72 -7.45
N LEU A 92 -0.89 -13.15 -8.52
CA LEU A 92 -0.55 -12.79 -9.89
C LEU A 92 -0.47 -11.27 -10.12
N PRO A 93 -1.41 -10.44 -9.67
CA PRO A 93 -1.33 -8.99 -9.88
C PRO A 93 -0.12 -8.35 -9.18
N MET A 94 0.23 -8.83 -7.98
CA MET A 94 1.42 -8.33 -7.27
C MET A 94 2.71 -8.68 -8.00
N ALA A 95 2.83 -9.91 -8.49
CA ALA A 95 3.98 -10.36 -9.27
C ALA A 95 4.03 -9.68 -10.65
N ARG A 96 2.88 -9.49 -11.31
CA ARG A 96 2.78 -8.91 -12.66
C ARG A 96 3.04 -7.41 -12.65
N HIS A 97 2.27 -6.65 -11.86
CA HIS A 97 2.33 -5.18 -11.87
C HIS A 97 3.40 -4.63 -10.94
N GLY A 98 3.76 -5.35 -9.85
CA GLY A 98 4.79 -4.92 -8.91
C GLY A 98 6.18 -4.75 -9.53
N ARG A 99 6.46 -5.47 -10.62
CA ARG A 99 7.73 -5.36 -11.37
C ARG A 99 7.73 -4.26 -12.44
N LEU A 100 6.59 -3.66 -12.74
CA LEU A 100 6.48 -2.62 -13.77
C LEU A 100 6.82 -1.24 -13.18
N ALA A 101 7.17 -0.28 -14.04
CA ALA A 101 7.41 1.10 -13.65
C ALA A 101 6.11 1.83 -13.30
N MET A 102 5.44 1.37 -12.23
CA MET A 102 4.17 1.87 -11.74
C MET A 102 4.28 2.30 -10.27
N LEU A 103 3.39 3.20 -9.84
CA LEU A 103 3.42 3.71 -8.47
C LEU A 103 2.66 2.84 -7.47
N ASP A 104 1.71 2.04 -7.97
CA ASP A 104 0.71 1.38 -7.11
C ASP A 104 1.31 0.29 -6.23
N GLY A 105 2.29 -0.49 -6.74
CA GLY A 105 3.03 -1.46 -5.92
C GLY A 105 3.83 -0.80 -4.78
N THR A 106 4.50 0.32 -5.07
CA THR A 106 5.19 1.12 -4.05
C THR A 106 4.21 1.70 -3.04
N LEU A 107 3.02 2.11 -3.48
CA LEU A 107 1.95 2.62 -2.61
C LEU A 107 1.46 1.54 -1.63
N VAL A 108 1.34 0.29 -2.07
CA VAL A 108 1.02 -0.86 -1.20
C VAL A 108 2.07 -1.02 -0.10
N SER A 109 3.35 -0.96 -0.45
CA SER A 109 4.43 -1.04 0.55
C SER A 109 4.36 0.10 1.56
N CYS A 110 4.11 1.33 1.10
CA CYS A 110 3.93 2.47 1.98
C CYS A 110 2.71 2.31 2.91
N SER A 111 1.58 1.77 2.43
CA SER A 111 0.40 1.52 3.26
C SER A 111 0.68 0.49 4.35
N LEU A 112 1.35 -0.61 4.01
CA LEU A 112 1.76 -1.65 4.97
C LEU A 112 2.75 -1.11 6.01
N LEU A 113 3.72 -0.28 5.58
CA LEU A 113 4.66 0.38 6.48
C LEU A 113 3.95 1.34 7.44
N LEU A 114 2.94 2.10 6.94
CA LEU A 114 2.12 2.99 7.76
C LEU A 114 1.37 2.18 8.84
N TRP A 115 0.67 1.12 8.46
CA TRP A 115 -0.11 0.33 9.42
C TRP A 115 0.76 -0.41 10.42
N TRP A 116 1.89 -0.98 9.97
CA TRP A 116 2.87 -1.59 10.86
C TRP A 116 3.51 -0.57 11.83
N GLY A 117 3.89 0.60 11.33
CA GLY A 117 4.43 1.69 12.14
C GLY A 117 3.41 2.20 13.15
N TRP A 118 2.16 2.45 12.71
CA TRP A 118 1.07 2.92 13.56
C TRP A 118 0.76 1.97 14.71
N LEU A 119 0.75 0.66 14.46
CA LEU A 119 0.55 -0.37 15.49
C LEU A 119 1.53 -0.28 16.65
N GLY A 120 2.73 0.21 16.43
CA GLY A 120 3.78 0.31 17.44
C GLY A 120 4.22 1.73 17.78
N CYS A 121 3.60 2.76 17.20
CA CYS A 121 4.03 4.15 17.39
C CYS A 121 3.94 4.63 18.84
N LYS A 122 3.04 4.03 19.64
CA LYS A 122 2.92 4.32 21.08
C LYS A 122 4.11 3.83 21.89
N THR A 123 4.80 2.78 21.46
CA THR A 123 5.86 2.10 22.23
C THR A 123 7.26 2.31 21.68
N SER A 124 7.41 2.63 20.38
CA SER A 124 8.69 2.72 19.69
C SER A 124 8.80 3.98 18.83
N SER A 125 9.87 4.76 19.05
CA SER A 125 10.19 5.92 18.19
C SER A 125 10.54 5.49 16.76
N GLY A 126 11.18 4.34 16.57
CA GLY A 126 11.47 3.79 15.24
C GLY A 126 10.18 3.46 14.46
N ARG A 127 9.16 2.92 15.15
CA ARG A 127 7.84 2.70 14.55
C ARG A 127 7.10 3.99 14.23
N ALA A 128 7.18 4.98 15.10
CA ALA A 128 6.61 6.31 14.85
C ALA A 128 7.30 6.98 13.64
N LEU A 129 8.63 6.90 13.54
CA LEU A 129 9.39 7.36 12.39
C LEU A 129 8.97 6.63 11.11
N ALA A 130 8.84 5.30 11.15
CA ALA A 130 8.41 4.50 10.02
C ALA A 130 7.00 4.89 9.54
N ALA A 131 6.06 5.15 10.46
CA ALA A 131 4.73 5.66 10.13
C ALA A 131 4.81 7.04 9.45
N GLY A 132 5.65 7.95 9.97
CA GLY A 132 5.88 9.26 9.35
C GLY A 132 6.49 9.17 7.95
N LEU A 133 7.51 8.33 7.77
CA LEU A 133 8.14 8.08 6.46
C LEU A 133 7.14 7.46 5.48
N ALA A 134 6.28 6.57 5.94
CA ALA A 134 5.21 6.00 5.12
C ALA A 134 4.20 7.06 4.69
N CYS A 135 3.77 7.94 5.60
CA CYS A 135 2.93 9.10 5.26
C CYS A 135 3.61 10.00 4.21
N SER A 136 4.90 10.27 4.38
CA SER A 136 5.72 11.03 3.44
C SER A 136 5.75 10.35 2.05
N GLY A 137 6.01 9.05 2.01
CA GLY A 137 5.99 8.26 0.78
C GLY A 137 4.63 8.31 0.08
N ILE A 138 3.53 8.13 0.81
CA ILE A 138 2.17 8.21 0.26
C ILE A 138 1.89 9.61 -0.29
N LEU A 139 2.25 10.66 0.45
CA LEU A 139 2.12 12.05 -0.01
C LEU A 139 2.90 12.26 -1.32
N LEU A 140 4.11 11.74 -1.42
CA LEU A 140 4.97 11.89 -2.60
C LEU A 140 4.60 10.95 -3.78
N LEU A 141 3.66 10.01 -3.59
CA LEU A 141 3.17 9.11 -4.64
C LEU A 141 1.74 9.45 -5.07
N LYS A 142 0.81 9.50 -4.11
CA LYS A 142 -0.64 9.65 -4.33
C LYS A 142 -1.31 10.31 -3.13
N PRO A 143 -1.21 11.65 -2.98
CA PRO A 143 -1.61 12.36 -1.75
C PRO A 143 -3.00 12.02 -1.20
N PRO A 144 -4.07 11.91 -2.03
CA PRO A 144 -5.40 11.61 -1.51
C PRO A 144 -5.50 10.24 -0.82
N ALA A 145 -4.63 9.28 -1.18
CA ALA A 145 -4.63 7.96 -0.56
C ALA A 145 -4.25 8.00 0.93
N LEU A 146 -3.50 9.02 1.37
CA LEU A 146 -3.13 9.18 2.77
C LEU A 146 -4.36 9.33 3.68
N LEU A 147 -5.39 10.02 3.22
CA LEU A 147 -6.65 10.19 3.98
C LEU A 147 -7.30 8.82 4.24
N GLY A 148 -7.44 8.00 3.20
CA GLY A 148 -8.03 6.67 3.33
C GLY A 148 -7.20 5.73 4.21
N PHE A 149 -5.90 5.65 3.98
CA PHE A 149 -5.00 4.81 4.78
C PHE A 149 -4.90 5.26 6.24
N GLY A 150 -4.93 6.58 6.48
CA GLY A 150 -4.98 7.15 7.81
C GLY A 150 -6.26 6.81 8.56
N VAL A 151 -7.41 6.93 7.90
CA VAL A 151 -8.71 6.53 8.46
C VAL A 151 -8.71 5.02 8.80
N ILE A 152 -8.21 4.16 7.91
CA ILE A 152 -8.07 2.74 8.19
C ILE A 152 -7.21 2.51 9.44
N ALA A 153 -6.05 3.17 9.54
CA ALA A 153 -5.16 3.04 10.70
C ALA A 153 -5.84 3.47 12.01
N LEU A 154 -6.59 4.57 11.98
CA LEU A 154 -7.34 5.08 13.13
C LEU A 154 -8.48 4.15 13.54
N LEU A 155 -9.28 3.67 12.59
CA LEU A 155 -10.40 2.76 12.87
C LEU A 155 -9.91 1.40 13.39
N ALA A 156 -8.85 0.85 12.78
CA ALA A 156 -8.30 -0.44 13.19
C ALA A 156 -7.59 -0.36 14.55
N GLY A 157 -6.81 0.70 14.77
CA GLY A 157 -6.01 0.88 15.99
C GLY A 157 -6.80 1.47 17.17
N GLY A 158 -7.88 2.20 16.88
CA GLY A 158 -8.59 3.04 17.84
C GLY A 158 -7.76 4.24 18.29
N CYS A 159 -8.37 5.14 19.03
CA CYS A 159 -7.72 6.36 19.54
C CYS A 159 -6.57 6.11 20.54
N ARG A 160 -6.34 4.86 20.94
CA ARG A 160 -5.32 4.48 21.95
C ARG A 160 -3.92 4.27 21.38
N LEU A 161 -3.76 4.22 20.05
CA LEU A 161 -2.46 3.94 19.40
C LEU A 161 -1.68 5.20 18.99
N HIS A 162 -2.11 6.40 19.38
CA HIS A 162 -1.36 7.60 19.07
C HIS A 162 0.03 7.62 19.74
N PRO A 163 1.04 8.24 19.12
CA PRO A 163 2.34 8.45 19.75
C PRO A 163 2.22 9.23 21.05
N THR A 164 3.18 9.08 21.95
CA THR A 164 3.26 9.83 23.22
C THR A 164 4.65 10.45 23.39
N GLY A 165 4.72 11.65 23.96
CA GLY A 165 5.98 12.33 24.26
C GLY A 165 6.90 12.48 23.02
N ARG A 166 8.17 12.07 23.14
CA ARG A 166 9.20 12.16 22.08
C ARG A 166 8.83 11.44 20.77
N ARG A 167 7.91 10.50 20.80
CA ARG A 167 7.52 9.72 19.60
C ARG A 167 6.75 10.56 18.59
N TRP A 168 6.06 11.60 19.03
CA TRP A 168 5.48 12.59 18.13
C TRP A 168 6.53 13.25 17.24
N TRP A 169 7.69 13.61 17.82
CA TRP A 169 8.77 14.16 17.03
C TRP A 169 9.31 13.18 15.98
N ALA A 170 9.42 11.89 16.32
CA ALA A 170 9.86 10.89 15.36
C ALA A 170 8.86 10.76 14.18
N LEU A 171 7.55 10.77 14.46
CA LEU A 171 6.53 10.75 13.42
C LEU A 171 6.58 12.02 12.57
N ILE A 172 6.70 13.19 13.18
CA ILE A 172 6.79 14.48 12.47
C ILE A 172 8.04 14.50 11.58
N VAL A 173 9.21 14.12 12.10
CA VAL A 173 10.46 14.06 11.32
C VAL A 173 10.30 13.15 10.10
N GLY A 174 9.67 12.00 10.26
CA GLY A 174 9.37 11.12 9.12
C GLY A 174 8.39 11.73 8.10
N LEU A 175 7.45 12.54 8.55
CA LEU A 175 6.46 13.20 7.68
C LEU A 175 7.05 14.41 6.93
N LEU A 176 8.08 15.06 7.47
CA LEU A 176 8.63 16.32 6.93
C LEU A 176 8.97 16.28 5.44
N PRO A 177 9.62 15.25 4.86
CA PRO A 177 9.97 15.26 3.46
C PRO A 177 8.74 15.40 2.54
N GLY A 178 7.66 14.66 2.81
CA GLY A 178 6.44 14.72 2.02
C GLY A 178 5.66 16.02 2.24
N ALA A 179 5.44 16.39 3.48
CA ALA A 179 4.72 17.62 3.84
C ALA A 179 5.48 18.86 3.35
N GLY A 180 6.80 18.90 3.56
CA GLY A 180 7.67 19.98 3.12
C GLY A 180 7.68 20.16 1.60
N TRP A 181 7.69 19.03 0.86
CA TRP A 181 7.58 19.10 -0.60
C TRP A 181 6.24 19.70 -1.05
N HIS A 182 5.11 19.29 -0.46
CA HIS A 182 3.81 19.86 -0.80
C HIS A 182 3.71 21.34 -0.46
N LEU A 183 4.26 21.75 0.67
CA LEU A 183 4.33 23.14 1.05
C LEU A 183 5.17 23.96 0.05
N GLY A 184 6.38 23.48 -0.28
CA GLY A 184 7.23 24.10 -1.29
C GLY A 184 6.57 24.16 -2.69
N HIS A 185 5.89 23.07 -3.08
CA HIS A 185 5.14 23.01 -4.34
C HIS A 185 4.01 24.06 -4.38
N PHE A 186 3.30 24.27 -3.27
CA PHE A 186 2.28 25.30 -3.15
C PHE A 186 2.89 26.70 -3.29
N PHE A 187 4.01 27.00 -2.62
CA PHE A 187 4.67 28.31 -2.76
C PHE A 187 5.16 28.61 -4.17
N VAL A 188 5.55 27.58 -4.94
CA VAL A 188 6.04 27.77 -6.31
C VAL A 188 4.89 27.84 -7.34
N ARG A 189 3.82 27.08 -7.15
CA ARG A 189 2.74 26.90 -8.16
C ARG A 189 1.36 27.40 -7.74
N GLY A 190 1.24 27.93 -6.53
CA GLY A 190 -0.04 28.43 -5.99
C GLY A 190 -1.14 27.36 -6.04
N ASP A 191 -2.34 27.76 -6.45
CA ASP A 191 -3.52 26.90 -6.49
C ASP A 191 -3.39 25.69 -7.40
N GLN A 192 -2.50 25.72 -8.39
CA GLN A 192 -2.26 24.57 -9.27
C GLN A 192 -1.71 23.35 -8.49
N ALA A 193 -1.07 23.58 -7.34
CA ALA A 193 -0.59 22.49 -6.47
C ALA A 193 -1.73 21.58 -6.00
N PHE A 194 -2.96 22.10 -5.88
CA PHE A 194 -4.12 21.30 -5.45
C PHE A 194 -4.67 20.36 -6.52
N LEU A 195 -4.28 20.51 -7.79
CA LEU A 195 -4.70 19.60 -8.85
C LEU A 195 -4.28 18.14 -8.60
N MET A 196 -3.16 17.92 -7.92
CA MET A 196 -2.72 16.58 -7.52
C MET A 196 -3.65 15.92 -6.49
N TRP A 197 -4.34 16.70 -5.69
CA TRP A 197 -5.33 16.24 -4.71
C TRP A 197 -6.71 16.04 -5.35
N GLY A 198 -7.21 17.07 -6.05
CA GLY A 198 -8.53 17.04 -6.67
C GLY A 198 -8.64 16.03 -7.80
N GLY A 199 -7.74 16.07 -8.78
CA GLY A 199 -7.78 15.20 -9.97
C GLY A 199 -7.50 13.71 -9.66
N GLN A 200 -6.76 13.41 -8.59
CA GLN A 200 -6.46 12.02 -8.20
C GLN A 200 -7.41 11.45 -7.14
N GLY A 201 -8.17 12.28 -6.46
CA GLY A 201 -9.11 11.87 -5.42
C GLY A 201 -10.56 12.09 -5.87
N PHE A 202 -11.07 13.28 -5.62
CA PHE A 202 -12.49 13.59 -5.78
C PHE A 202 -13.01 13.42 -7.22
N ALA A 203 -12.26 13.84 -8.23
CA ALA A 203 -12.70 13.71 -9.62
C ALA A 203 -12.91 12.23 -10.02
N ARG A 204 -12.10 11.31 -9.50
CA ARG A 204 -12.23 9.87 -9.80
C ARG A 204 -13.37 9.17 -9.08
N LEU A 205 -13.90 9.76 -8.02
CA LEU A 205 -15.12 9.29 -7.36
C LEU A 205 -16.38 9.68 -8.14
N THR A 206 -16.38 10.87 -8.74
CA THR A 206 -17.58 11.46 -9.35
C THR A 206 -17.67 11.26 -10.85
N SER A 207 -16.54 11.09 -11.54
CA SER A 207 -16.46 10.98 -13.00
C SER A 207 -15.40 9.97 -13.44
N VAL A 208 -15.50 9.54 -14.71
CA VAL A 208 -14.44 8.78 -15.38
C VAL A 208 -13.39 9.78 -15.86
N VAL A 209 -12.19 9.69 -15.33
CA VAL A 209 -11.05 10.56 -15.68
C VAL A 209 -10.02 9.74 -16.46
N GLY A 210 -9.91 10.00 -17.75
CA GLY A 210 -9.06 9.23 -18.67
C GLY A 210 -9.68 7.87 -19.00
N ASP A 211 -8.84 6.85 -19.16
CA ASP A 211 -9.29 5.49 -19.48
C ASP A 211 -9.94 4.85 -18.24
N GLY A 212 -11.16 4.35 -18.39
CA GLY A 212 -11.88 3.60 -17.37
C GLY A 212 -12.39 2.30 -17.98
N PHE A 213 -12.14 1.17 -17.31
CA PHE A 213 -12.51 -0.17 -17.79
C PHE A 213 -13.88 -0.65 -17.28
N GLY A 214 -14.60 0.19 -16.56
CA GLY A 214 -15.90 -0.14 -15.97
C GLY A 214 -15.81 -0.62 -14.52
N TRP A 215 -16.93 -0.57 -13.81
CA TRP A 215 -17.04 -0.86 -12.38
C TRP A 215 -16.71 -2.31 -12.00
N TRP A 216 -16.80 -3.24 -12.93
CA TRP A 216 -16.46 -4.65 -12.71
C TRP A 216 -14.97 -4.95 -12.75
N THR A 217 -14.13 -4.02 -13.19
CA THR A 217 -12.67 -4.24 -13.35
C THR A 217 -12.04 -4.80 -12.08
N ALA A 218 -12.34 -4.21 -10.92
CA ALA A 218 -11.81 -4.69 -9.65
C ALA A 218 -12.25 -6.12 -9.33
N TRP A 219 -13.47 -6.50 -9.71
CA TRP A 219 -14.01 -7.86 -9.49
C TRP A 219 -13.34 -8.88 -10.41
N VAL A 220 -13.15 -8.53 -11.69
CA VAL A 220 -12.43 -9.40 -12.65
C VAL A 220 -11.00 -9.61 -12.17
N GLU A 221 -10.29 -8.53 -11.81
CA GLU A 221 -8.94 -8.62 -11.28
C GLU A 221 -8.88 -9.48 -10.00
N LEU A 222 -9.86 -9.37 -9.11
CA LEU A 222 -9.94 -10.22 -7.92
C LEU A 222 -10.09 -11.70 -8.29
N LEU A 223 -11.00 -12.03 -9.21
CA LEU A 223 -11.23 -13.41 -9.60
C LEU A 223 -10.04 -14.00 -10.35
N GLU A 224 -9.50 -13.30 -11.35
CA GLU A 224 -8.36 -13.78 -12.14
C GLU A 224 -7.06 -13.80 -11.32
N GLY A 225 -6.79 -12.71 -10.63
CA GLY A 225 -5.51 -12.51 -9.92
C GLY A 225 -5.42 -13.20 -8.58
N GLY A 226 -6.55 -13.50 -7.95
CA GLY A 226 -6.60 -14.14 -6.63
C GLY A 226 -6.58 -15.66 -6.66
N TRP A 227 -6.72 -16.28 -7.83
CA TRP A 227 -6.64 -17.73 -7.96
C TRP A 227 -5.23 -18.27 -7.73
N PRO A 228 -5.02 -19.41 -7.02
CA PRO A 228 -6.02 -20.26 -6.33
C PRO A 228 -6.34 -19.81 -4.89
N TRP A 229 -5.73 -18.75 -4.40
CA TRP A 229 -5.81 -18.32 -3.00
C TRP A 229 -7.22 -17.94 -2.55
N LEU A 230 -8.07 -17.48 -3.48
CA LEU A 230 -9.48 -17.15 -3.18
C LEU A 230 -10.29 -18.33 -2.63
N LEU A 231 -9.88 -19.57 -2.88
CA LEU A 231 -10.53 -20.76 -2.27
C LEU A 231 -10.41 -20.76 -0.75
N LEU A 232 -9.37 -20.13 -0.20
CA LEU A 232 -9.13 -20.03 1.23
C LEU A 232 -9.81 -18.81 1.87
N LEU A 233 -10.24 -17.86 1.05
CA LEU A 233 -10.79 -16.59 1.53
C LEU A 233 -12.04 -16.78 2.40
N PRO A 234 -13.04 -17.65 2.06
CA PRO A 234 -14.19 -17.86 2.93
C PRO A 234 -13.82 -18.38 4.32
N ALA A 235 -12.86 -19.31 4.43
CA ALA A 235 -12.35 -19.83 5.70
C ALA A 235 -11.63 -18.71 6.48
N GLY A 236 -10.82 -17.90 5.81
CA GLY A 236 -10.14 -16.75 6.39
C GLY A 236 -11.10 -15.67 6.89
N ILE A 237 -12.15 -15.35 6.13
CA ILE A 237 -13.22 -14.41 6.57
C ILE A 237 -13.92 -14.98 7.80
N GLY A 238 -14.28 -16.26 7.81
CA GLY A 238 -14.92 -16.91 8.93
C GLY A 238 -14.04 -16.85 10.20
N TRP A 239 -12.75 -17.16 10.08
CA TRP A 239 -11.80 -17.00 11.18
C TRP A 239 -11.74 -15.57 11.68
N THR A 240 -11.54 -14.61 10.78
CA THR A 240 -11.42 -13.18 11.08
C THR A 240 -12.68 -12.63 11.77
N TRP A 241 -13.85 -13.07 11.31
CA TRP A 241 -15.13 -12.69 11.92
C TRP A 241 -15.30 -13.26 13.33
N GLY A 242 -14.91 -14.52 13.54
CA GLY A 242 -14.90 -15.14 14.86
C GLY A 242 -14.02 -14.36 15.87
N HIS A 243 -12.88 -13.84 15.39
CA HIS A 243 -11.90 -13.11 16.19
C HIS A 243 -12.04 -11.57 16.10
N ARG A 244 -13.18 -11.04 15.61
CA ARG A 244 -13.39 -9.60 15.37
C ARG A 244 -13.26 -8.72 16.61
N ARG A 245 -13.41 -9.26 17.80
CA ARG A 245 -13.19 -8.57 19.08
C ARG A 245 -11.72 -8.50 19.48
N GLU A 246 -10.90 -9.38 18.95
CA GLU A 246 -9.47 -9.41 19.14
C GLU A 246 -8.76 -8.42 18.20
N LYS A 247 -7.52 -8.07 18.54
CA LYS A 247 -6.71 -7.13 17.78
C LYS A 247 -6.52 -7.60 16.33
N ALA A 248 -6.17 -8.87 16.14
CA ALA A 248 -5.89 -9.43 14.81
C ALA A 248 -7.11 -9.42 13.91
N GLY A 249 -8.23 -9.97 14.34
CA GLY A 249 -9.46 -10.01 13.56
C GLY A 249 -10.01 -8.63 13.24
N ARG A 250 -10.03 -7.71 14.24
CA ARG A 250 -10.47 -6.34 14.03
C ARG A 250 -9.63 -5.63 12.97
N TRP A 251 -8.30 -5.72 13.05
CA TRP A 251 -7.43 -5.11 12.06
C TRP A 251 -7.66 -5.66 10.66
N GLN A 252 -7.73 -6.98 10.50
CA GLN A 252 -7.93 -7.60 9.20
C GLN A 252 -9.28 -7.20 8.57
N LEU A 253 -10.36 -7.15 9.38
CA LEU A 253 -11.67 -6.67 8.89
C LEU A 253 -11.62 -5.22 8.45
N VAL A 254 -11.04 -4.33 9.27
CA VAL A 254 -10.96 -2.91 8.95
C VAL A 254 -10.06 -2.68 7.72
N LEU A 255 -8.97 -3.44 7.58
CA LEU A 255 -8.13 -3.39 6.39
C LEU A 255 -8.91 -3.80 5.13
N LEU A 256 -9.65 -4.92 5.18
CA LEU A 256 -10.43 -5.37 4.02
C LEU A 256 -11.53 -4.38 3.66
N VAL A 257 -12.38 -4.02 4.63
CA VAL A 257 -13.51 -3.12 4.39
C VAL A 257 -13.01 -1.73 3.97
N GLY A 258 -12.00 -1.19 4.65
CA GLY A 258 -11.42 0.10 4.33
C GLY A 258 -10.80 0.15 2.94
N SER A 259 -10.04 -0.87 2.55
CA SER A 259 -9.48 -0.98 1.19
C SER A 259 -10.58 -1.14 0.14
N ALA A 260 -11.63 -1.91 0.42
CA ALA A 260 -12.78 -2.06 -0.47
C ALA A 260 -13.51 -0.73 -0.68
N VAL A 261 -13.76 0.02 0.41
CA VAL A 261 -14.39 1.36 0.35
C VAL A 261 -13.53 2.37 -0.40
N MET A 262 -12.19 2.24 -0.35
CA MET A 262 -11.29 3.11 -1.12
C MET A 262 -11.28 2.81 -2.61
N VAL A 263 -11.50 1.57 -3.02
CA VAL A 263 -11.32 1.12 -4.42
C VAL A 263 -12.65 0.96 -5.16
N LEU A 264 -13.60 0.23 -4.56
CA LEU A 264 -14.81 -0.20 -5.27
C LEU A 264 -15.75 0.94 -5.70
N PRO A 265 -15.90 2.05 -4.94
CA PRO A 265 -16.77 3.15 -5.33
C PRO A 265 -16.19 4.06 -6.42
N LEU A 266 -14.92 3.91 -6.80
CA LEU A 266 -14.31 4.76 -7.81
C LEU A 266 -15.00 4.56 -9.16
N ARG A 267 -15.41 5.64 -9.81
CA ARG A 267 -15.95 5.58 -11.17
C ARG A 267 -14.87 5.34 -12.22
N THR A 268 -13.66 5.85 -11.99
CA THR A 268 -12.48 5.48 -12.78
C THR A 268 -11.91 4.19 -12.22
N GLN A 269 -12.11 3.07 -12.92
CA GLN A 269 -11.54 1.77 -12.56
C GLN A 269 -10.39 1.40 -13.49
N LEU A 270 -9.24 1.15 -12.89
CA LEU A 270 -8.03 0.66 -13.58
C LEU A 270 -7.59 -0.65 -12.91
N PRO A 271 -7.07 -1.62 -13.67
CA PRO A 271 -6.72 -2.96 -13.14
C PRO A 271 -5.84 -2.90 -11.88
N TRP A 272 -4.84 -2.03 -11.88
CA TRP A 272 -3.91 -1.88 -10.75
C TRP A 272 -4.49 -1.19 -9.51
N TYR A 273 -5.71 -0.65 -9.55
CA TYR A 273 -6.36 -0.12 -8.34
C TYR A 273 -6.73 -1.22 -7.36
N SER A 274 -6.95 -2.46 -7.85
CA SER A 274 -7.15 -3.66 -7.04
C SER A 274 -5.97 -3.97 -6.11
N HIS A 275 -4.78 -3.42 -6.36
CA HIS A 275 -3.58 -3.69 -5.55
C HIS A 275 -3.76 -3.41 -4.07
N LEU A 276 -4.61 -2.46 -3.70
CA LEU A 276 -4.90 -2.15 -2.30
C LEU A 276 -5.73 -3.22 -1.59
N LEU A 277 -6.41 -4.09 -2.35
CA LEU A 277 -7.21 -5.20 -1.81
C LEU A 277 -6.37 -6.44 -1.50
N TRP A 278 -5.20 -6.60 -2.14
CA TRP A 278 -4.39 -7.81 -2.02
C TRP A 278 -3.79 -8.04 -0.63
N PRO A 279 -3.27 -7.03 0.08
CA PRO A 279 -2.74 -7.26 1.44
C PRO A 279 -3.79 -7.80 2.42
N PRO A 280 -4.99 -7.22 2.58
CA PRO A 280 -5.98 -7.80 3.47
C PRO A 280 -6.48 -9.18 3.02
N ILE A 281 -6.61 -9.43 1.71
CA ILE A 281 -6.96 -10.75 1.16
C ILE A 281 -5.86 -11.76 1.50
N ALA A 282 -4.59 -11.41 1.31
CA ALA A 282 -3.48 -12.29 1.64
C ALA A 282 -3.43 -12.65 3.14
N LEU A 283 -3.70 -11.68 4.02
CA LEU A 283 -3.82 -11.93 5.46
C LEU A 283 -4.93 -12.94 5.76
N MET A 284 -6.12 -12.77 5.18
CA MET A 284 -7.25 -13.67 5.42
C MET A 284 -7.03 -15.06 4.82
N CYS A 285 -6.49 -15.15 3.61
CA CYS A 285 -6.15 -16.44 3.00
C CYS A 285 -5.11 -17.19 3.84
N ALA A 286 -4.15 -16.47 4.43
CA ALA A 286 -3.17 -17.05 5.33
C ALA A 286 -3.78 -17.62 6.62
N GLU A 287 -4.78 -16.94 7.19
CA GLU A 287 -5.54 -17.49 8.34
C GLU A 287 -6.33 -18.73 7.95
N GLY A 288 -6.99 -18.71 6.78
CA GLY A 288 -7.71 -19.88 6.27
C GLY A 288 -6.79 -21.07 6.05
N LEU A 289 -5.62 -20.85 5.45
CA LEU A 289 -4.62 -21.91 5.24
C LEU A 289 -4.04 -22.42 6.56
N HIS A 290 -3.70 -21.50 7.48
CA HIS A 290 -3.18 -21.88 8.80
C HIS A 290 -4.17 -22.78 9.56
N LYS A 291 -5.45 -22.42 9.55
CA LYS A 291 -6.50 -23.23 10.17
C LYS A 291 -6.58 -24.64 9.57
N LEU A 292 -6.57 -24.76 8.24
CA LEU A 292 -6.59 -26.07 7.56
C LEU A 292 -5.37 -26.91 7.89
N LEU A 293 -4.18 -26.30 7.98
CA LEU A 293 -2.94 -26.99 8.34
C LEU A 293 -2.95 -27.44 9.80
N ASP A 294 -3.56 -26.70 10.70
CA ASP A 294 -3.69 -27.07 12.12
C ASP A 294 -4.71 -28.18 12.33
N GLU A 295 -5.86 -28.10 11.67
CA GLU A 295 -6.90 -29.16 11.73
C GLU A 295 -6.42 -30.48 11.10
N GLY A 296 -5.55 -30.43 10.10
CA GLY A 296 -4.93 -31.60 9.47
C GLY A 296 -3.77 -32.21 10.24
N ARG A 297 -3.30 -31.59 11.33
CA ARG A 297 -2.20 -32.16 12.13
C ARG A 297 -2.69 -33.31 12.99
N PRO A 298 -2.00 -34.47 12.97
CA PRO A 298 -2.29 -35.55 13.90
C PRO A 298 -2.13 -35.07 15.35
N ARG A 299 -3.08 -35.40 16.21
CA ARG A 299 -3.13 -34.94 17.63
C ARG A 299 -1.85 -35.19 18.44
N TRP A 300 -1.02 -36.16 18.05
CA TRP A 300 0.25 -36.48 18.73
C TRP A 300 1.37 -35.42 18.45
N VAL A 301 1.26 -34.62 17.39
CA VAL A 301 2.25 -33.55 17.09
C VAL A 301 2.00 -32.29 17.94
N SER A 302 0.79 -32.11 18.48
CA SER A 302 0.41 -30.91 19.23
C SER A 302 0.92 -30.86 20.69
N GLN A 303 1.58 -31.91 21.18
CA GLN A 303 2.01 -32.03 22.60
C GLN A 303 3.50 -31.78 22.83
N THR A 304 4.28 -31.40 21.83
CA THR A 304 5.76 -31.33 21.93
C THR A 304 6.38 -29.94 21.77
N TRP A 305 5.59 -28.83 21.86
CA TRP A 305 6.17 -27.47 21.86
C TRP A 305 5.43 -26.54 22.81
#